data_4059039ef64a4f1231180067ef0129bf
#
_entry.id   4059039ef64a4f1231180067ef0129bf
#
_cell.length_a   1.000
_cell.length_b   1.000
_cell.length_c   1.000
_cell.angle_alpha   90.00
_cell.angle_beta   90.00
_cell.angle_gamma   90.00
#
_symmetry.space_group_name_H-M   'P 1'
#
loop_
_entity.id
_entity.type
_entity.pdbx_description
1 polymer ?
#
loop_
_entity_poly.entity_id
_entity_poly.type
_entity_poly.pdbx_seq_one_letter_code
_entity_poly.pdbx_strand_id
1 'polypeptide(L)'
;MRGINLDSFLYFGYSLEYKNDIYDVDFSNINKEKYAKADETELIRLGSKLLRESVSNLYYSNDKHLVPLSGGSDSRALIALLLEHTNVSSIKTYTFGTPKTFDYEIGNYLADKIGTKHFKFDLTKHIYTEKEFFDVSKRVDFQSPLFLHPPVKELLNRFKEDTIWSGANAG
;
A
#
# COMPACT_ATOMS: atom_id res chain seq x y z
N MET A 1 9.30 -0.66 28.37
CA MET A 1 8.27 -0.40 27.36
C MET A 1 7.55 0.86 27.77
N ARG A 2 7.65 1.94 27.02
CA ARG A 2 6.74 3.09 27.22
C ARG A 2 5.36 2.60 26.79
N GLY A 3 4.38 2.74 27.68
CA GLY A 3 3.03 2.24 27.45
C GLY A 3 2.44 2.85 26.18
N ILE A 4 1.95 2.01 25.30
CA ILE A 4 1.12 2.44 24.16
C ILE A 4 -0.14 3.04 24.80
N ASN A 5 -0.48 4.28 24.44
CA ASN A 5 -1.75 4.85 24.85
C ASN A 5 -2.87 4.11 24.09
N LEU A 6 -3.49 3.17 24.79
CA LEU A 6 -4.54 2.32 24.20
C LEU A 6 -5.72 3.17 23.69
N ASP A 7 -6.03 4.25 24.35
CA ASP A 7 -7.15 5.12 23.97
C ASP A 7 -6.86 5.79 22.62
N SER A 8 -5.67 6.34 22.42
CA SER A 8 -5.30 6.94 21.15
C SER A 8 -5.28 5.90 20.03
N PHE A 9 -4.81 4.69 20.30
CA PHE A 9 -4.82 3.60 19.32
C PHE A 9 -6.24 3.15 18.94
N LEU A 10 -7.17 3.06 19.91
CA LEU A 10 -8.56 2.70 19.66
C LEU A 10 -9.33 3.78 18.88
N TYR A 11 -9.04 5.06 19.14
CA TYR A 11 -9.72 6.17 18.45
C TYR A 11 -9.15 6.48 17.07
N PHE A 12 -7.84 6.44 16.91
CA PHE A 12 -7.16 6.92 15.70
C PHE A 12 -6.50 5.81 14.87
N GLY A 13 -6.43 4.59 15.39
CA GLY A 13 -5.72 3.49 14.75
C GLY A 13 -4.18 3.60 14.85
N TYR A 14 -3.66 4.61 15.55
CA TYR A 14 -2.22 4.81 15.79
C TYR A 14 -1.97 5.48 17.15
N SER A 15 -0.73 5.39 17.65
CA SER A 15 -0.35 6.02 18.92
C SER A 15 0.17 7.43 18.69
N LEU A 16 -0.53 8.43 19.25
CA LEU A 16 -0.13 9.84 19.17
C LEU A 16 1.19 10.14 19.91
N GLU A 17 1.55 9.30 20.86
CA GLU A 17 2.78 9.45 21.67
C GLU A 17 4.00 8.80 21.02
N TYR A 18 3.78 8.06 19.93
CA TYR A 18 4.86 7.43 19.20
C TYR A 18 5.58 8.48 18.35
N LYS A 19 6.80 8.80 18.74
CA LYS A 19 7.69 9.64 17.94
C LYS A 19 8.69 8.74 17.25
N ASN A 20 8.61 8.69 15.93
CA ASN A 20 9.64 8.08 15.11
C ASN A 20 10.59 9.21 14.67
N ASP A 21 11.77 9.25 15.25
CA ASP A 21 12.76 10.30 14.96
C ASP A 21 13.47 10.12 13.60
N ILE A 22 13.04 9.12 12.79
CA ILE A 22 13.79 8.70 11.59
C ILE A 22 13.46 9.57 10.38
N TYR A 23 12.28 10.18 10.30
CA TYR A 23 11.89 11.00 9.14
C TYR A 23 11.11 12.24 9.55
N ASP A 24 11.82 13.32 9.78
CA ASP A 24 11.19 14.64 9.80
C ASP A 24 11.18 15.18 8.36
N VAL A 25 10.02 15.12 7.72
CA VAL A 25 9.86 15.64 6.37
C VAL A 25 9.63 17.14 6.46
N ASP A 26 10.63 17.91 6.07
CA ASP A 26 10.52 19.37 6.02
C ASP A 26 9.69 19.83 4.81
N PHE A 27 8.49 20.30 5.07
CA PHE A 27 7.58 20.89 4.08
C PHE A 27 7.71 22.43 3.98
N SER A 28 8.66 23.06 4.67
CA SER A 28 8.82 24.53 4.68
C SER A 28 9.09 25.11 3.31
N ASN A 29 9.72 24.35 2.42
CA ASN A 29 10.06 24.75 1.05
C ASN A 29 8.90 24.62 0.06
N ILE A 30 7.75 24.07 0.47
CA ILE A 30 6.60 23.91 -0.41
C ILE A 30 5.85 25.24 -0.50
N ASN A 31 5.74 25.77 -1.70
CA ASN A 31 4.93 26.96 -1.96
C ASN A 31 3.43 26.62 -1.92
N LYS A 32 2.85 26.60 -0.71
CA LYS A 32 1.44 26.27 -0.47
C LYS A 32 0.49 27.21 -1.21
N GLU A 33 0.83 28.48 -1.33
CA GLU A 33 -0.02 29.47 -2.02
C GLU A 33 -0.15 29.19 -3.52
N LYS A 34 0.91 28.71 -4.16
CA LYS A 34 0.89 28.30 -5.56
C LYS A 34 -0.16 27.22 -5.79
N TYR A 35 -0.17 26.20 -4.94
CA TYR A 35 -1.11 25.08 -5.07
C TYR A 35 -2.53 25.45 -4.65
N ALA A 36 -2.68 26.32 -3.67
CA ALA A 36 -4.01 26.80 -3.23
C ALA A 36 -4.72 27.68 -4.29
N LYS A 37 -3.94 28.29 -5.21
CA LYS A 37 -4.47 29.14 -6.29
C LYS A 37 -4.59 28.43 -7.63
N ALA A 38 -4.01 27.22 -7.77
CA ALA A 38 -4.08 26.45 -8.99
C ALA A 38 -5.52 25.93 -9.23
N ASP A 39 -5.91 25.86 -10.48
CA ASP A 39 -7.18 25.23 -10.84
C ASP A 39 -7.10 23.69 -10.76
N GLU A 40 -8.25 23.05 -10.75
CA GLU A 40 -8.34 21.59 -10.64
C GLU A 40 -7.60 20.88 -11.77
N THR A 41 -7.67 21.38 -12.99
CA THR A 41 -7.01 20.78 -14.16
C THR A 41 -5.49 20.82 -14.01
N GLU A 42 -4.95 21.93 -13.51
CA GLU A 42 -3.51 22.07 -13.26
C GLU A 42 -3.08 21.14 -12.13
N LEU A 43 -3.85 21.03 -11.05
CA LEU A 43 -3.56 20.11 -9.93
C LEU A 43 -3.56 18.66 -10.37
N ILE A 44 -4.56 18.22 -11.15
CA ILE A 44 -4.64 16.87 -11.70
C ILE A 44 -3.44 16.58 -12.61
N ARG A 45 -3.10 17.52 -13.50
CA ARG A 45 -1.94 17.38 -14.40
C ARG A 45 -0.63 17.23 -13.63
N LEU A 46 -0.43 18.08 -12.63
CA LEU A 46 0.77 18.04 -11.78
C LEU A 46 0.84 16.76 -10.95
N GLY A 47 -0.24 16.40 -10.29
CA GLY A 47 -0.32 15.17 -9.49
C GLY A 47 -0.06 13.93 -10.34
N SER A 48 -0.67 13.84 -11.52
CA SER A 48 -0.44 12.76 -12.47
C SER A 48 1.02 12.67 -12.93
N LYS A 49 1.65 13.82 -13.16
CA LYS A 49 3.09 13.89 -13.53
C LYS A 49 3.96 13.38 -12.38
N LEU A 50 3.76 13.89 -11.16
CA LEU A 50 4.56 13.51 -10.00
C LEU A 50 4.40 12.02 -9.66
N LEU A 51 3.19 11.48 -9.79
CA LEU A 51 2.94 10.07 -9.56
C LEU A 51 3.67 9.18 -10.58
N ARG A 52 3.66 9.55 -11.87
CA ARG A 52 4.44 8.86 -12.90
C ARG A 52 5.94 8.91 -12.63
N GLU A 53 6.46 10.09 -12.29
CA GLU A 53 7.87 10.27 -11.95
C GLU A 53 8.26 9.43 -10.74
N SER A 54 7.40 9.35 -9.71
CA SER A 54 7.64 8.53 -8.53
C SER A 54 7.74 7.04 -8.89
N VAL A 55 6.79 6.52 -9.68
CA VAL A 55 6.83 5.13 -10.12
C VAL A 55 8.05 4.87 -10.99
N SER A 56 8.35 5.76 -11.93
CA SER A 56 9.51 5.64 -12.83
C SER A 56 10.84 5.61 -12.07
N ASN A 57 10.98 6.43 -11.03
CA ASN A 57 12.19 6.49 -10.20
C ASN A 57 12.40 5.24 -9.33
N LEU A 58 11.33 4.54 -9.00
CA LEU A 58 11.36 3.31 -8.17
C LEU A 58 11.33 2.03 -9.00
N TYR A 59 11.14 2.15 -10.31
CA TYR A 59 11.05 1.00 -11.19
C TYR A 59 12.43 0.44 -11.57
N TYR A 60 12.61 -0.87 -11.44
CA TYR A 60 13.78 -1.61 -11.89
C TYR A 60 13.37 -2.70 -12.87
N SER A 61 13.87 -2.64 -14.09
CA SER A 61 13.45 -3.51 -15.21
C SER A 61 13.72 -4.99 -15.00
N ASN A 62 14.67 -5.36 -14.14
CA ASN A 62 15.03 -6.75 -13.87
C ASN A 62 14.23 -7.37 -12.72
N ASP A 63 13.42 -6.57 -12.02
CA ASP A 63 12.65 -7.04 -10.89
C ASP A 63 11.36 -7.73 -11.33
N LYS A 64 10.87 -8.61 -10.48
CA LYS A 64 9.49 -9.10 -10.50
C LYS A 64 8.70 -8.21 -9.56
N HIS A 65 7.58 -7.71 -10.02
CA HIS A 65 6.77 -6.75 -9.27
C HIS A 65 5.58 -7.46 -8.63
N LEU A 66 5.36 -7.23 -7.35
CA LEU A 66 4.20 -7.70 -6.62
C LEU A 66 3.36 -6.49 -6.18
N VAL A 67 2.12 -6.43 -6.63
CA VAL A 67 1.22 -5.28 -6.43
C VAL A 67 0.00 -5.71 -5.64
N PRO A 68 -0.32 -5.06 -4.50
CA PRO A 68 -1.62 -5.21 -3.88
C PRO A 68 -2.70 -4.63 -4.78
N LEU A 69 -3.78 -5.37 -4.98
CA LEU A 69 -4.90 -4.94 -5.83
C LEU A 69 -6.21 -5.02 -5.05
N SER A 70 -6.92 -3.92 -4.99
CA SER A 70 -8.20 -3.78 -4.29
C SER A 70 -9.19 -3.01 -5.15
N GLY A 71 -10.39 -2.76 -4.65
CA GLY A 71 -11.35 -1.84 -5.26
C GLY A 71 -10.93 -0.38 -5.22
N GLY A 72 -9.91 -0.02 -4.44
CA GLY A 72 -9.44 1.35 -4.27
C GLY A 72 -8.76 1.95 -5.50
N SER A 73 -8.80 3.29 -5.61
CA SER A 73 -8.19 4.05 -6.72
C SER A 73 -6.68 3.90 -6.78
N ASP A 74 -6.02 3.88 -5.62
CA ASP A 74 -4.56 3.94 -5.52
C ASP A 74 -3.90 2.67 -6.07
N SER A 75 -4.41 1.50 -5.68
CA SER A 75 -3.92 0.23 -6.20
C SER A 75 -4.12 0.09 -7.71
N ARG A 76 -5.22 0.64 -8.24
CA ARG A 76 -5.51 0.68 -9.69
C ARG A 76 -4.58 1.63 -10.42
N ALA A 77 -4.35 2.82 -9.88
CA ALA A 77 -3.40 3.77 -10.46
C ALA A 77 -1.99 3.19 -10.50
N LEU A 78 -1.56 2.57 -9.41
CA LEU A 78 -0.24 1.96 -9.31
C LEU A 78 -0.01 0.87 -10.38
N ILE A 79 -0.96 -0.06 -10.54
CA ILE A 79 -0.80 -1.11 -11.56
C ILE A 79 -0.85 -0.54 -12.98
N ALA A 80 -1.69 0.47 -13.24
CA ALA A 80 -1.75 1.13 -14.54
C ALA A 80 -0.41 1.81 -14.88
N LEU A 81 0.21 2.48 -13.91
CA LEU A 81 1.51 3.12 -14.09
C LEU A 81 2.64 2.11 -14.28
N LEU A 82 2.63 0.99 -13.56
CA LEU A 82 3.62 -0.07 -13.78
C LEU A 82 3.52 -0.68 -15.16
N LEU A 83 2.33 -0.81 -15.72
CA LEU A 83 2.12 -1.31 -17.08
C LEU A 83 2.62 -0.36 -18.18
N GLU A 84 2.90 0.91 -17.85
CA GLU A 84 3.61 1.84 -18.74
C GLU A 84 5.10 1.47 -18.88
N HIS A 85 5.67 0.72 -17.91
CA HIS A 85 7.10 0.38 -17.85
C HIS A 85 7.40 -1.09 -18.17
N THR A 86 6.45 -2.00 -17.94
CA THR A 86 6.69 -3.44 -18.08
C THR A 86 5.47 -4.21 -18.60
N ASN A 87 5.70 -5.46 -18.97
CA ASN A 87 4.64 -6.34 -19.43
C ASN A 87 3.89 -6.97 -18.23
N VAL A 88 2.63 -7.32 -18.47
CA VAL A 88 1.77 -7.97 -17.46
C VAL A 88 2.38 -9.26 -16.89
N SER A 89 3.19 -9.98 -17.68
CA SER A 89 3.86 -11.22 -17.26
C SER A 89 4.92 -11.02 -16.15
N SER A 90 5.45 -9.80 -16.02
CA SER A 90 6.40 -9.43 -14.97
C SER A 90 5.71 -8.95 -13.69
N ILE A 91 4.39 -8.77 -13.73
CA ILE A 91 3.60 -8.31 -12.60
C ILE A 91 2.81 -9.47 -12.01
N LYS A 92 2.98 -9.67 -10.72
CA LYS A 92 2.09 -10.47 -9.89
C LYS A 92 1.20 -9.54 -9.09
N THR A 93 -0.02 -9.95 -8.85
CA THR A 93 -0.94 -9.19 -7.98
C THR A 93 -1.46 -10.05 -6.85
N TYR A 94 -1.86 -9.42 -5.78
CA TYR A 94 -2.57 -10.09 -4.70
C TYR A 94 -3.69 -9.24 -4.14
N THR A 95 -4.73 -9.91 -3.67
CA THR A 95 -5.82 -9.30 -2.91
C THR A 95 -5.97 -10.03 -1.60
N PHE A 96 -6.19 -9.31 -0.53
CA PHE A 96 -6.47 -9.86 0.78
C PHE A 96 -7.73 -9.22 1.37
N GLY A 97 -8.42 -9.96 2.24
CA GLY A 97 -9.62 -9.46 2.88
C GLY A 97 -10.69 -10.54 3.04
N THR A 98 -11.91 -10.09 3.27
CA THR A 98 -13.07 -10.96 3.41
C THR A 98 -13.74 -11.16 2.04
N PRO A 99 -13.93 -12.40 1.59
CA PRO A 99 -14.68 -12.67 0.37
C PRO A 99 -16.08 -12.05 0.41
N LYS A 100 -16.58 -11.62 -0.74
CA LYS A 100 -17.84 -10.89 -0.94
C LYS A 100 -17.85 -9.44 -0.47
N THR A 101 -16.74 -8.89 0.01
CA THR A 101 -16.60 -7.43 0.16
C THR A 101 -16.20 -6.78 -1.17
N PHE A 102 -16.57 -5.52 -1.37
CA PHE A 102 -16.28 -4.81 -2.62
C PHE A 102 -14.78 -4.79 -2.93
N ASP A 103 -13.93 -4.45 -1.99
CA ASP A 103 -12.49 -4.37 -2.20
C ASP A 103 -11.91 -5.72 -2.65
N TYR A 104 -12.35 -6.80 -2.02
CA TYR A 104 -11.89 -8.15 -2.34
C TYR A 104 -12.35 -8.57 -3.75
N GLU A 105 -13.63 -8.42 -4.05
CA GLU A 105 -14.19 -8.89 -5.33
C GLU A 105 -13.72 -8.02 -6.51
N ILE A 106 -13.64 -6.69 -6.34
CA ILE A 106 -13.15 -5.80 -7.38
C ILE A 106 -11.66 -6.05 -7.65
N GLY A 107 -10.85 -6.24 -6.60
CA GLY A 107 -9.43 -6.57 -6.77
C GLY A 107 -9.24 -7.86 -7.58
N ASN A 108 -9.99 -8.91 -7.26
CA ASN A 108 -9.96 -10.17 -8.01
C ASN A 108 -10.43 -10.01 -9.47
N TYR A 109 -11.52 -9.28 -9.69
CA TYR A 109 -12.05 -9.02 -11.02
C TYR A 109 -11.06 -8.25 -11.89
N LEU A 110 -10.42 -7.22 -11.33
CA LEU A 110 -9.44 -6.42 -12.06
C LEU A 110 -8.21 -7.23 -12.42
N ALA A 111 -7.72 -8.08 -11.52
CA ALA A 111 -6.59 -8.95 -11.79
C ALA A 111 -6.86 -9.91 -12.98
N ASP A 112 -8.07 -10.48 -13.02
CA ASP A 112 -8.53 -11.31 -14.12
C ASP A 112 -8.60 -10.53 -15.44
N LYS A 113 -9.15 -9.31 -15.41
CA LYS A 113 -9.24 -8.44 -16.59
C LYS A 113 -7.90 -7.97 -17.13
N ILE A 114 -6.97 -7.67 -16.23
CA ILE A 114 -5.60 -7.26 -16.59
C ILE A 114 -4.78 -8.48 -17.07
N GLY A 115 -5.10 -9.66 -16.59
CA GLY A 115 -4.41 -10.92 -16.92
C GLY A 115 -3.15 -11.15 -16.10
N THR A 116 -3.06 -10.60 -14.88
CA THR A 116 -1.91 -10.83 -14.01
C THR A 116 -1.97 -12.20 -13.32
N LYS A 117 -0.81 -12.74 -12.95
CA LYS A 117 -0.76 -13.87 -12.03
C LYS A 117 -1.20 -13.40 -10.64
N HIS A 118 -2.42 -13.77 -10.27
CA HIS A 118 -3.10 -13.25 -9.08
C HIS A 118 -3.15 -14.24 -7.91
N PHE A 119 -3.00 -13.73 -6.68
CA PHE A 119 -3.04 -14.49 -5.44
C PHE A 119 -4.09 -13.92 -4.50
N LYS A 120 -4.91 -14.80 -3.92
CA LYS A 120 -6.01 -14.43 -3.04
C LYS A 120 -5.72 -14.88 -1.62
N PHE A 121 -5.81 -13.94 -0.67
CA PHE A 121 -5.67 -14.21 0.74
C PHE A 121 -7.01 -13.96 1.44
N ASP A 122 -7.72 -15.06 1.69
CA ASP A 122 -8.99 -15.05 2.43
C ASP A 122 -8.72 -14.95 3.93
N LEU A 123 -8.88 -13.76 4.48
CA LEU A 123 -8.61 -13.51 5.89
C LEU A 123 -9.59 -14.18 6.84
N THR A 124 -10.75 -14.65 6.36
CA THR A 124 -11.69 -15.43 7.21
C THR A 124 -11.14 -16.80 7.57
N LYS A 125 -10.15 -17.29 6.83
CA LYS A 125 -9.47 -18.57 7.05
C LYS A 125 -8.10 -18.41 7.71
N HIS A 126 -7.62 -17.19 7.85
CA HIS A 126 -6.33 -16.91 8.46
C HIS A 126 -6.48 -16.81 9.98
N ILE A 127 -5.70 -17.62 10.70
CA ILE A 127 -5.66 -17.58 12.16
C ILE A 127 -4.43 -16.78 12.57
N TYR A 128 -4.67 -15.59 13.10
CA TYR A 128 -3.61 -14.75 13.66
C TYR A 128 -3.14 -15.33 14.99
N THR A 129 -1.85 -15.63 15.09
CA THR A 129 -1.24 -15.99 16.36
C THR A 129 -0.78 -14.74 17.10
N GLU A 130 -0.67 -14.80 18.43
CA GLU A 130 -0.14 -13.71 19.25
C GLU A 130 1.24 -13.26 18.76
N LYS A 131 2.11 -14.21 18.42
CA LYS A 131 3.43 -13.92 17.87
C LYS A 131 3.36 -13.15 16.55
N GLU A 132 2.47 -13.54 15.65
CA GLU A 132 2.28 -12.84 14.37
C GLU A 132 1.77 -11.41 14.59
N PHE A 133 0.84 -11.24 15.53
CA PHE A 133 0.35 -9.92 15.92
C PHE A 133 1.50 -9.02 16.39
N PHE A 134 2.34 -9.49 17.29
CA PHE A 134 3.49 -8.70 17.75
C PHE A 134 4.53 -8.44 16.65
N ASP A 135 4.86 -9.44 15.85
CA ASP A 135 5.85 -9.32 14.77
C ASP A 135 5.40 -8.30 13.70
N VAL A 136 4.13 -8.31 13.31
CA VAL A 136 3.59 -7.35 12.34
C VAL A 136 3.44 -5.96 12.96
N SER A 137 2.87 -5.85 14.16
CA SER A 137 2.72 -4.56 14.86
C SER A 137 4.06 -3.86 15.05
N LYS A 138 5.10 -4.62 15.38
CA LYS A 138 6.46 -4.08 15.53
C LYS A 138 7.03 -3.56 14.21
N ARG A 139 6.71 -4.22 13.09
CA ARG A 139 7.18 -3.78 11.75
C ARG A 139 6.55 -2.48 11.27
N VAL A 140 5.33 -2.22 11.70
CA VAL A 140 4.60 -0.98 11.40
C VAL A 140 4.63 -0.01 12.58
N ASP A 141 5.59 -0.18 13.49
CA ASP A 141 5.79 0.66 14.67
C ASP A 141 4.51 0.87 15.49
N PHE A 142 3.64 -0.13 15.52
CA PHE A 142 2.32 -0.08 16.19
C PHE A 142 1.40 1.04 15.67
N GLN A 143 1.59 1.47 14.42
CA GLN A 143 0.80 2.57 13.82
C GLN A 143 -0.38 2.09 12.98
N SER A 144 -0.57 0.80 12.81
CA SER A 144 -1.64 0.26 11.98
C SER A 144 -2.21 -1.04 12.55
N PRO A 145 -3.53 -1.24 12.50
CA PRO A 145 -4.17 -2.48 12.93
C PRO A 145 -3.76 -3.67 12.04
N LEU A 146 -3.57 -4.82 12.67
CA LEU A 146 -3.14 -6.06 11.98
C LEU A 146 -4.04 -6.46 10.81
N PHE A 147 -5.35 -6.28 10.94
CA PHE A 147 -6.32 -6.67 9.90
C PHE A 147 -6.28 -5.78 8.64
N LEU A 148 -5.56 -4.67 8.67
CA LEU A 148 -5.28 -3.86 7.47
C LEU A 148 -4.08 -4.37 6.67
N HIS A 149 -3.45 -5.44 7.13
CA HIS A 149 -2.31 -6.05 6.46
C HIS A 149 -2.67 -7.44 5.93
N PRO A 150 -2.07 -7.86 4.80
CA PRO A 150 -2.14 -9.25 4.36
C PRO A 150 -1.44 -10.17 5.37
N PRO A 151 -1.53 -11.50 5.21
CA PRO A 151 -0.71 -12.44 5.98
C PRO A 151 0.78 -12.23 5.66
N VAL A 152 1.41 -11.27 6.34
CA VAL A 152 2.75 -10.73 6.00
C VAL A 152 3.79 -11.82 5.94
N LYS A 153 3.78 -12.75 6.90
CA LYS A 153 4.74 -13.86 6.94
C LYS A 153 4.62 -14.77 5.71
N GLU A 154 3.39 -15.11 5.32
CA GLU A 154 3.13 -15.94 4.15
C GLU A 154 3.55 -15.20 2.87
N LEU A 155 3.18 -13.92 2.77
CA LEU A 155 3.51 -13.07 1.63
C LEU A 155 5.02 -12.95 1.44
N LEU A 156 5.76 -12.61 2.49
CA LEU A 156 7.21 -12.48 2.43
C LEU A 156 7.92 -13.81 2.12
N ASN A 157 7.42 -14.93 2.64
CA ASN A 157 7.99 -16.24 2.34
C ASN A 157 7.75 -16.66 0.90
N ARG A 158 6.59 -16.32 0.34
CA ARG A 158 6.18 -16.72 -1.00
C ARG A 158 6.81 -15.84 -2.09
N PHE A 159 7.11 -14.58 -1.78
CA PHE A 159 7.56 -13.56 -2.74
C PHE A 159 8.87 -12.91 -2.31
N LYS A 160 9.82 -13.69 -1.83
CA LYS A 160 11.11 -13.22 -1.28
C LYS A 160 11.92 -12.31 -2.21
N GLU A 161 11.82 -12.57 -3.50
CA GLU A 161 12.65 -11.92 -4.53
C GLU A 161 11.85 -10.91 -5.35
N ASP A 162 10.57 -10.69 -5.00
CA ASP A 162 9.74 -9.74 -5.72
C ASP A 162 9.83 -8.35 -5.05
N THR A 163 9.90 -7.31 -5.85
CA THR A 163 9.71 -5.94 -5.36
C THR A 163 8.25 -5.73 -5.03
N ILE A 164 7.95 -5.48 -3.76
CA ILE A 164 6.59 -5.27 -3.28
C ILE A 164 6.26 -3.78 -3.36
N TRP A 165 5.26 -3.46 -4.15
CA TRP A 165 4.73 -2.10 -4.27
C TRP A 165 3.64 -1.87 -3.23
N SER A 166 3.53 -0.65 -2.75
CA SER A 166 2.47 -0.23 -1.85
C SER A 166 1.92 1.13 -2.28
N GLY A 167 0.60 1.24 -2.38
CA GLY A 167 -0.11 2.50 -2.55
C GLY A 167 -0.53 3.13 -1.22
N ALA A 168 -0.16 2.53 -0.09
CA ALA A 168 -0.45 3.09 1.21
C ALA A 168 0.23 4.45 1.38
N ASN A 169 -0.50 5.44 1.85
CA ASN A 169 -0.07 6.82 2.02
C ASN A 169 0.17 7.60 0.72
N ALA A 170 -0.43 7.18 -0.40
CA ALA A 170 -0.46 7.97 -1.63
C ALA A 170 -1.56 9.04 -1.63
N GLY A 171 -2.34 9.12 -0.56
CA GLY A 171 -3.42 10.10 -0.35
C GLY A 171 -3.07 11.13 0.71
#